data_54c356c50900ae1d84c1db49bede8418
#
_entry.id   54c356c50900ae1d84c1db49bede8418
#
_cell.length_a   1.000
_cell.length_b   1.000
_cell.length_c   1.000
_cell.angle_alpha   90.00
_cell.angle_beta   90.00
_cell.angle_gamma   90.00
#
_symmetry.space_group_name_H-M   'P 1'
#
loop_
_entity.id
_entity.type
_entity.pdbx_description
1 polymer ?
#
loop_
_entity_poly.entity_id
_entity_poly.type
_entity_poly.pdbx_seq_one_letter_code
_entity_poly.pdbx_strand_id
1 'polypeptide(L)'
;LKGRWHADFFRNDRPIVLELGCGKGEYTVALAADDPARNYIGVDIKGARMWRGAKTATEQGMDNVGFLRTRIEFITSFFAPGEVSELWITFPDPQLKTRRAKKRLTAPPFLACYAQLLAPGGWINLKTDSQHLYRYTGEVIRRCGLRCAVSNPDIYGTGYADKVLSIKTAYEQMFLDRGLPITYTRFTLDDTVRFDWFDWEEDDKLKCEKDCEEARRR
;
A
#
# COMPACT_ATOMS: atom_id res chain seq x y z
N LEU A 1 5.56 2.42 21.04
CA LEU A 1 6.10 1.15 20.46
C LEU A 1 7.21 1.39 19.42
N LYS A 2 7.51 2.65 19.03
CA LYS A 2 8.57 2.98 18.07
C LYS A 2 9.91 2.32 18.47
N GLY A 3 10.47 1.48 17.57
CA GLY A 3 11.66 0.69 17.81
C GLY A 3 11.48 -0.50 18.76
N ARG A 4 10.25 -0.78 19.18
CA ARG A 4 9.94 -1.81 20.19
C ARG A 4 8.76 -2.71 19.81
N TRP A 5 8.35 -2.69 18.53
CA TRP A 5 7.26 -3.54 18.05
C TRP A 5 7.54 -5.02 18.23
N HIS A 6 8.78 -5.45 17.94
CA HIS A 6 9.21 -6.84 18.15
C HIS A 6 9.16 -7.24 19.63
N ALA A 7 9.74 -6.43 20.52
CA ALA A 7 9.86 -6.77 21.93
C ALA A 7 8.54 -6.64 22.70
N ASP A 8 7.82 -5.52 22.51
CA ASP A 8 6.70 -5.16 23.37
C ASP A 8 5.34 -5.60 22.85
N PHE A 9 5.20 -5.74 21.52
CA PHE A 9 3.92 -6.11 20.92
C PHE A 9 3.91 -7.57 20.43
N PHE A 10 4.78 -7.89 19.45
CA PHE A 10 4.79 -9.22 18.85
C PHE A 10 5.55 -10.27 19.68
N ARG A 11 6.50 -9.86 20.50
CA ARG A 11 7.37 -10.72 21.32
C ARG A 11 8.12 -11.76 20.50
N ASN A 12 8.54 -11.39 19.31
CA ASN A 12 9.32 -12.18 18.37
C ASN A 12 10.09 -11.25 17.41
N ASP A 13 11.05 -11.80 16.66
CA ASP A 13 11.91 -11.05 15.73
C ASP A 13 11.52 -11.22 14.26
N ARG A 14 10.29 -11.65 13.97
CA ARG A 14 9.80 -11.83 12.60
C ARG A 14 9.72 -10.46 11.88
N PRO A 15 10.09 -10.40 10.58
CA PRO A 15 10.02 -9.15 9.81
C PRO A 15 8.64 -8.50 9.86
N ILE A 16 8.60 -7.16 9.98
CA ILE A 16 7.34 -6.41 10.05
C ILE A 16 6.94 -5.94 8.66
N VAL A 17 5.70 -6.22 8.27
CA VAL A 17 5.04 -5.78 7.05
C VAL A 17 3.90 -4.84 7.40
N LEU A 18 3.80 -3.69 6.74
CA LEU A 18 2.68 -2.77 6.95
C LEU A 18 1.73 -2.76 5.75
N GLU A 19 0.43 -2.76 6.01
CA GLU A 19 -0.58 -2.38 5.03
C GLU A 19 -1.06 -0.95 5.33
N LEU A 20 -0.81 -0.03 4.39
CA LEU A 20 -1.15 1.38 4.52
C LEU A 20 -2.53 1.67 3.90
N GLY A 21 -3.46 2.13 4.73
CA GLY A 21 -4.85 2.31 4.34
C GLY A 21 -5.65 1.01 4.36
N CYS A 22 -5.42 0.17 5.37
CA CYS A 22 -5.94 -1.21 5.46
C CYS A 22 -7.49 -1.32 5.51
N GLY A 23 -8.20 -0.22 5.69
CA GLY A 23 -9.66 -0.20 5.72
C GLY A 23 -10.25 -1.15 6.76
N LYS A 24 -10.85 -2.25 6.31
CA LYS A 24 -11.39 -3.30 7.19
C LYS A 24 -10.35 -4.31 7.66
N GLY A 25 -9.10 -4.21 7.21
CA GLY A 25 -8.01 -5.11 7.55
C GLY A 25 -8.11 -6.51 6.91
N GLU A 26 -8.97 -6.68 5.90
CA GLU A 26 -9.17 -7.98 5.23
C GLU A 26 -7.87 -8.48 4.60
N TYR A 27 -7.14 -7.59 3.92
CA TYR A 27 -5.88 -7.94 3.27
C TYR A 27 -4.77 -8.19 4.30
N THR A 28 -4.66 -7.35 5.36
CA THR A 28 -3.71 -7.54 6.47
C THR A 28 -3.86 -8.92 7.11
N VAL A 29 -5.09 -9.31 7.45
CA VAL A 29 -5.39 -10.61 8.08
C VAL A 29 -5.08 -11.77 7.13
N ALA A 30 -5.44 -11.64 5.85
CA ALA A 30 -5.20 -12.68 4.87
C ALA A 30 -3.70 -12.87 4.58
N LEU A 31 -2.92 -11.79 4.48
CA LEU A 31 -1.46 -11.86 4.37
C LEU A 31 -0.84 -12.58 5.58
N ALA A 32 -1.29 -12.25 6.78
CA ALA A 32 -0.77 -12.84 8.01
C ALA A 32 -1.12 -14.32 8.15
N ALA A 33 -2.28 -14.73 7.66
CA ALA A 33 -2.69 -16.13 7.61
C ALA A 33 -1.88 -16.92 6.57
N ASP A 34 -1.51 -16.27 5.46
CA ASP A 34 -0.73 -16.91 4.39
C ASP A 34 0.75 -17.08 4.74
N ASP A 35 1.33 -16.12 5.43
CA ASP A 35 2.75 -16.16 5.83
C ASP A 35 2.93 -15.90 7.33
N PRO A 36 2.86 -16.95 8.16
CA PRO A 36 3.06 -16.83 9.60
C PRO A 36 4.51 -16.53 10.03
N ALA A 37 5.47 -16.54 9.08
CA ALA A 37 6.86 -16.21 9.38
C ALA A 37 7.12 -14.70 9.47
N ARG A 38 6.10 -13.87 9.26
CA ARG A 38 6.15 -12.41 9.34
C ARG A 38 5.08 -11.84 10.27
N ASN A 39 5.31 -10.63 10.74
CA ASN A 39 4.35 -9.83 11.50
C ASN A 39 3.69 -8.80 10.59
N TYR A 40 2.39 -8.60 10.73
CA TYR A 40 1.61 -7.70 9.87
C TYR A 40 0.91 -6.63 10.69
N ILE A 41 1.00 -5.38 10.25
CA ILE A 41 0.32 -4.25 10.90
C ILE A 41 -0.52 -3.52 9.87
N GLY A 42 -1.84 -3.54 10.05
CA GLY A 42 -2.77 -2.73 9.29
C GLY A 42 -2.83 -1.30 9.84
N VAL A 43 -2.63 -0.31 8.98
CA VAL A 43 -2.64 1.11 9.35
C VAL A 43 -3.79 1.82 8.66
N ASP A 44 -4.68 2.49 9.42
CA ASP A 44 -5.76 3.32 8.88
C ASP A 44 -6.15 4.42 9.88
N ILE A 45 -6.78 5.48 9.37
CA ILE A 45 -7.35 6.54 10.21
C ILE A 45 -8.73 6.16 10.79
N LYS A 46 -9.45 5.26 10.11
CA LYS A 46 -10.84 4.90 10.43
C LYS A 46 -10.90 3.66 11.33
N GLY A 47 -10.74 3.85 12.64
CA GLY A 47 -10.77 2.77 13.63
C GLY A 47 -12.02 1.88 13.57
N ALA A 48 -13.19 2.45 13.27
CA ALA A 48 -14.43 1.67 13.13
C ALA A 48 -14.39 0.63 11.99
N ARG A 49 -13.59 0.89 10.94
CA ARG A 49 -13.37 -0.10 9.87
C ARG A 49 -12.38 -1.18 10.30
N MET A 50 -11.26 -0.77 10.89
CA MET A 50 -10.19 -1.67 11.36
C MET A 50 -10.67 -2.69 12.40
N TRP A 51 -11.71 -2.33 13.16
CA TRP A 51 -12.31 -3.23 14.16
C TRP A 51 -12.67 -4.60 13.58
N ARG A 52 -13.10 -4.65 12.32
CA ARG A 52 -13.45 -5.92 11.66
C ARG A 52 -12.25 -6.87 11.55
N GLY A 53 -11.12 -6.37 11.06
CA GLY A 53 -9.88 -7.14 10.95
C GLY A 53 -9.32 -7.52 12.33
N ALA A 54 -9.32 -6.57 13.28
CA ALA A 54 -8.87 -6.84 14.65
C ALA A 54 -9.72 -7.93 15.33
N LYS A 55 -11.05 -7.88 15.15
CA LYS A 55 -11.96 -8.93 15.64
C LYS A 55 -11.61 -10.28 15.03
N THR A 56 -11.46 -10.35 13.70
CA THR A 56 -11.11 -11.60 13.00
C THR A 56 -9.78 -12.17 13.51
N ALA A 57 -8.74 -11.33 13.64
CA ALA A 57 -7.44 -11.75 14.14
C ALA A 57 -7.54 -12.30 15.58
N THR A 58 -8.32 -11.66 16.45
CA THR A 58 -8.52 -12.11 17.84
C THR A 58 -9.30 -13.44 17.90
N GLU A 59 -10.38 -13.57 17.12
CA GLU A 59 -11.19 -14.80 17.07
C GLU A 59 -10.42 -15.99 16.51
N GLN A 60 -9.44 -15.75 15.63
CA GLN A 60 -8.56 -16.77 15.06
C GLN A 60 -7.28 -17.00 15.86
N GLY A 61 -7.08 -16.29 16.98
CA GLY A 61 -5.88 -16.41 17.81
C GLY A 61 -4.58 -16.06 17.10
N MET A 62 -4.61 -15.12 16.14
CA MET A 62 -3.44 -14.74 15.37
C MET A 62 -2.49 -13.89 16.23
N ASP A 63 -1.25 -14.34 16.41
CA ASP A 63 -0.21 -13.66 17.19
C ASP A 63 0.67 -12.72 16.35
N ASN A 64 0.53 -12.78 15.03
CA ASN A 64 1.32 -12.05 14.05
C ASN A 64 0.58 -10.88 13.40
N VAL A 65 -0.55 -10.41 13.97
CA VAL A 65 -1.35 -9.31 13.42
C VAL A 65 -1.53 -8.20 14.45
N GLY A 66 -1.33 -6.97 14.01
CA GLY A 66 -1.63 -5.76 14.77
C GLY A 66 -2.36 -4.72 13.93
N PHE A 67 -3.00 -3.76 14.61
CA PHE A 67 -3.67 -2.63 13.95
C PHE A 67 -3.27 -1.32 14.61
N LEU A 68 -2.87 -0.33 13.80
CA LEU A 68 -2.46 0.99 14.24
C LEU A 68 -3.41 2.05 13.68
N ARG A 69 -4.16 2.71 14.55
CA ARG A 69 -4.99 3.84 14.15
C ARG A 69 -4.19 5.12 14.14
N THR A 70 -3.81 5.58 12.95
CA THR A 70 -3.11 6.86 12.76
C THR A 70 -3.31 7.40 11.35
N ARG A 71 -2.92 8.64 11.13
CA ARG A 71 -2.74 9.19 9.78
C ARG A 71 -1.38 8.73 9.25
N ILE A 72 -1.32 8.31 7.99
CA ILE A 72 -0.09 7.81 7.36
C ILE A 72 1.01 8.87 7.32
N GLU A 73 0.63 10.16 7.28
CA GLU A 73 1.58 11.28 7.36
C GLU A 73 2.42 11.29 8.66
N PHE A 74 1.95 10.61 9.70
CA PHE A 74 2.65 10.51 11.00
C PHE A 74 3.35 9.16 11.23
N ILE A 75 3.46 8.33 10.18
CA ILE A 75 3.95 6.95 10.32
C ILE A 75 5.36 6.87 10.94
N THR A 76 6.22 7.84 10.67
CA THR A 76 7.58 7.92 11.24
C THR A 76 7.61 8.15 12.75
N SER A 77 6.48 8.57 13.36
CA SER A 77 6.35 8.66 14.81
C SER A 77 6.13 7.31 15.49
N PHE A 78 5.78 6.28 14.73
CA PHE A 78 5.40 4.95 15.24
C PHE A 78 6.41 3.86 14.92
N PHE A 79 7.28 4.08 13.94
CA PHE A 79 8.31 3.12 13.54
C PHE A 79 9.69 3.77 13.53
N ALA A 80 10.68 3.01 14.01
CA ALA A 80 12.09 3.41 13.97
C ALA A 80 12.69 3.16 12.56
N PRO A 81 13.85 3.77 12.26
CA PRO A 81 14.57 3.48 11.02
C PRO A 81 14.87 1.97 10.87
N GLY A 82 14.55 1.42 9.70
CA GLY A 82 14.79 0.02 9.38
C GLY A 82 13.87 -0.99 10.08
N GLU A 83 12.86 -0.54 10.84
CA GLU A 83 11.98 -1.44 11.59
C GLU A 83 10.95 -2.17 10.71
N VAL A 84 10.70 -1.67 9.51
CA VAL A 84 9.73 -2.23 8.57
C VAL A 84 10.43 -2.85 7.37
N SER A 85 10.09 -4.09 7.05
CA SER A 85 10.69 -4.84 5.93
C SER A 85 9.96 -4.65 4.59
N GLU A 86 8.64 -4.38 4.64
CA GLU A 86 7.81 -4.33 3.43
C GLU A 86 6.56 -3.47 3.68
N LEU A 87 6.12 -2.76 2.62
CA LEU A 87 4.89 -1.98 2.62
C LEU A 87 3.93 -2.51 1.55
N TRP A 88 2.66 -2.61 1.92
CA TRP A 88 1.54 -2.84 1.02
C TRP A 88 0.63 -1.61 0.99
N ILE A 89 0.26 -1.19 -0.20
CA ILE A 89 -0.71 -0.12 -0.46
C ILE A 89 -1.79 -0.74 -1.35
N THR A 90 -2.92 -1.08 -0.73
CA THR A 90 -4.00 -1.81 -1.41
C THR A 90 -5.21 -0.89 -1.59
N PHE A 91 -5.62 -0.69 -2.83
CA PHE A 91 -6.78 0.11 -3.22
C PHE A 91 -6.88 1.48 -2.54
N PRO A 92 -5.79 2.27 -2.50
CA PRO A 92 -5.80 3.59 -1.91
C PRO A 92 -6.68 4.54 -2.71
N ASP A 93 -7.16 5.63 -2.07
CA ASP A 93 -7.79 6.72 -2.81
C ASP A 93 -6.77 7.32 -3.80
N PRO A 94 -7.03 7.28 -5.12
CA PRO A 94 -6.09 7.73 -6.15
C PRO A 94 -5.88 9.25 -6.15
N GLN A 95 -6.67 10.02 -5.38
CA GLN A 95 -6.56 11.48 -5.28
C GLN A 95 -6.52 12.13 -6.68
N LEU A 96 -7.57 11.89 -7.49
CA LEU A 96 -7.63 12.26 -8.90
C LEU A 96 -7.45 13.77 -9.13
N LYS A 97 -7.96 14.61 -8.21
CA LYS A 97 -7.83 16.08 -8.33
C LYS A 97 -6.37 16.53 -8.16
N THR A 98 -5.84 17.30 -9.13
CA THR A 98 -4.45 17.77 -9.15
C THR A 98 -4.03 18.47 -7.85
N ARG A 99 -4.89 19.31 -7.27
CA ARG A 99 -4.64 19.97 -5.96
C ARG A 99 -4.44 18.99 -4.79
N ARG A 100 -4.83 17.71 -4.95
CA ARG A 100 -4.68 16.66 -3.96
C ARG A 100 -3.57 15.66 -4.29
N ALA A 101 -2.82 15.86 -5.39
CA ALA A 101 -1.79 14.93 -5.84
C ALA A 101 -0.75 14.60 -4.77
N LYS A 102 -0.37 15.57 -3.93
CA LYS A 102 0.54 15.36 -2.79
C LYS A 102 -0.02 14.40 -1.71
N LYS A 103 -1.31 14.04 -1.77
CA LYS A 103 -1.95 13.09 -0.87
C LYS A 103 -2.01 11.66 -1.40
N ARG A 104 -1.52 11.41 -2.61
CA ARG A 104 -1.35 10.05 -3.14
C ARG A 104 -0.31 9.31 -2.31
N LEU A 105 -0.60 8.10 -1.88
CA LEU A 105 0.32 7.33 -1.00
C LEU A 105 1.63 6.93 -1.69
N THR A 106 1.72 7.04 -3.00
CA THR A 106 2.96 6.86 -3.77
C THR A 106 3.60 8.19 -4.20
N ALA A 107 3.13 9.32 -3.68
CA ALA A 107 3.74 10.62 -3.98
C ALA A 107 5.10 10.79 -3.27
N PRO A 108 6.04 11.57 -3.86
CA PRO A 108 7.37 11.79 -3.30
C PRO A 108 7.41 12.11 -1.81
N PRO A 109 6.53 12.98 -1.23
CA PRO A 109 6.54 13.24 0.21
C PRO A 109 6.26 12.00 1.06
N PHE A 110 5.38 11.08 0.60
CA PHE A 110 5.12 9.82 1.30
C PHE A 110 6.28 8.84 1.15
N LEU A 111 6.88 8.74 -0.05
CA LEU A 111 8.06 7.89 -0.25
C LEU A 111 9.22 8.33 0.63
N ALA A 112 9.43 9.65 0.81
CA ALA A 112 10.41 10.20 1.76
C ALA A 112 10.12 9.80 3.23
N CYS A 113 8.85 9.67 3.62
CA CYS A 113 8.49 9.13 4.93
C CYS A 113 8.81 7.64 5.02
N TYR A 114 8.48 6.87 3.96
CA TYR A 114 8.69 5.42 3.97
C TYR A 114 10.18 5.04 3.96
N ALA A 115 11.02 5.80 3.26
CA ALA A 115 12.47 5.62 3.27
C ALA A 115 13.07 5.70 4.68
N GLN A 116 12.45 6.46 5.60
CA GLN A 116 12.93 6.58 6.97
C GLN A 116 12.64 5.35 7.85
N LEU A 117 11.70 4.51 7.48
CA LEU A 117 11.28 3.37 8.30
C LEU A 117 11.51 2.01 7.65
N LEU A 118 11.67 1.97 6.32
CA LEU A 118 11.97 0.73 5.61
C LEU A 118 13.40 0.27 5.88
N ALA A 119 13.54 -1.04 6.07
CA ALA A 119 14.85 -1.69 6.05
C ALA A 119 15.52 -1.56 4.67
N PRO A 120 16.85 -1.54 4.59
CA PRO A 120 17.57 -1.52 3.32
C PRO A 120 17.07 -2.64 2.39
N GLY A 121 16.71 -2.29 1.15
CA GLY A 121 16.15 -3.21 0.19
C GLY A 121 14.69 -3.60 0.43
N GLY A 122 14.00 -2.95 1.36
CA GLY A 122 12.58 -3.15 1.63
C GLY A 122 11.71 -2.85 0.42
N TRP A 123 10.62 -3.62 0.26
CA TRP A 123 9.74 -3.51 -0.90
C TRP A 123 8.51 -2.66 -0.61
N ILE A 124 8.07 -1.94 -1.64
CA ILE A 124 6.76 -1.29 -1.68
C ILE A 124 5.92 -1.96 -2.76
N ASN A 125 4.72 -2.39 -2.37
CA ASN A 125 3.75 -3.04 -3.24
C ASN A 125 2.52 -2.15 -3.38
N LEU A 126 2.18 -1.76 -4.60
CA LEU A 126 0.94 -1.06 -4.92
C LEU A 126 0.03 -2.00 -5.70
N LYS A 127 -1.17 -2.26 -5.18
CA LYS A 127 -2.24 -2.98 -5.87
C LYS A 127 -3.46 -2.07 -5.97
N THR A 128 -3.94 -1.77 -7.19
CA THR A 128 -5.02 -0.79 -7.39
C THR A 128 -5.81 -1.04 -8.68
N ASP A 129 -7.09 -0.67 -8.65
CA ASP A 129 -7.98 -0.58 -9.80
C ASP A 129 -7.76 0.70 -10.63
N SER A 130 -7.07 1.70 -10.06
CA SER A 130 -6.88 3.00 -10.70
C SER A 130 -5.72 3.00 -11.68
N GLN A 131 -6.04 3.04 -12.98
CA GLN A 131 -5.06 3.21 -14.05
C GLN A 131 -4.31 4.56 -13.91
N HIS A 132 -5.01 5.60 -13.45
CA HIS A 132 -4.41 6.90 -13.17
C HIS A 132 -3.30 6.81 -12.10
N LEU A 133 -3.59 6.17 -10.95
CA LEU A 133 -2.60 6.02 -9.88
C LEU A 133 -1.44 5.10 -10.31
N TYR A 134 -1.73 4.03 -11.03
CA TYR A 134 -0.72 3.14 -11.59
C TYR A 134 0.28 3.89 -12.48
N ARG A 135 -0.20 4.66 -13.45
CA ARG A 135 0.64 5.47 -14.36
C ARG A 135 1.40 6.56 -13.63
N TYR A 136 0.74 7.27 -12.69
CA TYR A 136 1.39 8.24 -11.84
C TYR A 136 2.55 7.62 -11.05
N THR A 137 2.33 6.45 -10.45
CA THR A 137 3.37 5.75 -9.69
C THR A 137 4.54 5.32 -10.58
N GLY A 138 4.28 4.86 -11.81
CA GLY A 138 5.31 4.58 -12.80
C GLY A 138 6.17 5.81 -13.12
N GLU A 139 5.56 6.97 -13.25
CA GLU A 139 6.28 8.22 -13.48
C GLU A 139 7.11 8.66 -12.26
N VAL A 140 6.59 8.47 -11.03
CA VAL A 140 7.36 8.71 -9.80
C VAL A 140 8.60 7.81 -9.76
N ILE A 141 8.43 6.52 -10.02
CA ILE A 141 9.52 5.53 -10.07
C ILE A 141 10.60 5.96 -11.08
N ARG A 142 10.17 6.33 -12.29
CA ARG A 142 11.07 6.76 -13.37
C ARG A 142 11.85 8.04 -12.98
N ARG A 143 11.18 9.06 -12.49
CA ARG A 143 11.79 10.35 -12.13
C ARG A 143 12.71 10.26 -10.93
N CYS A 144 12.35 9.45 -9.95
CA CYS A 144 13.17 9.23 -8.78
C CYS A 144 14.28 8.17 -9.01
N GLY A 145 14.35 7.55 -10.19
CA GLY A 145 15.35 6.53 -10.49
C GLY A 145 15.21 5.26 -9.63
N LEU A 146 13.98 4.94 -9.16
CA LEU A 146 13.74 3.82 -8.27
C LEU A 146 13.82 2.48 -9.02
N ARG A 147 14.30 1.45 -8.34
CA ARG A 147 14.32 0.09 -8.89
C ARG A 147 12.89 -0.49 -8.87
N CYS A 148 12.31 -0.67 -10.06
CA CYS A 148 11.05 -1.35 -10.27
C CYS A 148 11.29 -2.82 -10.59
N ALA A 149 10.74 -3.73 -9.77
CA ALA A 149 10.83 -5.17 -10.03
C ALA A 149 9.66 -5.67 -10.87
N VAL A 150 8.46 -5.09 -10.68
CA VAL A 150 7.24 -5.47 -11.39
C VAL A 150 6.41 -4.22 -11.68
N SER A 151 5.87 -4.17 -12.90
CA SER A 151 4.85 -3.21 -13.32
C SER A 151 3.88 -3.94 -14.24
N ASN A 152 2.71 -4.31 -13.71
CA ASN A 152 1.70 -5.09 -14.44
C ASN A 152 0.37 -4.31 -14.49
N PRO A 153 -0.15 -4.00 -15.69
CA PRO A 153 -1.37 -3.22 -15.85
C PRO A 153 -2.67 -4.02 -15.63
N ASP A 154 -2.59 -5.36 -15.59
CA ASP A 154 -3.73 -6.25 -15.35
C ASP A 154 -3.25 -7.63 -14.86
N ILE A 155 -3.20 -7.81 -13.54
CA ILE A 155 -2.68 -9.05 -12.95
C ILE A 155 -3.52 -10.28 -13.24
N TYR A 156 -4.82 -10.11 -13.47
CA TYR A 156 -5.71 -11.23 -13.77
C TYR A 156 -5.75 -11.54 -15.28
N GLY A 157 -5.87 -10.51 -16.13
CA GLY A 157 -5.88 -10.69 -17.58
C GLY A 157 -4.54 -11.22 -18.12
N THR A 158 -3.43 -10.93 -17.46
CA THR A 158 -2.10 -11.45 -17.83
C THR A 158 -1.75 -12.78 -17.18
N GLY A 159 -2.60 -13.30 -16.27
CA GLY A 159 -2.29 -14.51 -15.49
C GLY A 159 -1.14 -14.35 -14.49
N TYR A 160 -0.81 -13.11 -14.11
CA TYR A 160 0.28 -12.80 -13.18
C TYR A 160 -0.09 -12.98 -11.70
N ALA A 161 -1.38 -13.00 -11.37
CA ALA A 161 -1.85 -13.07 -9.99
C ALA A 161 -1.45 -14.43 -9.35
N ASP A 162 -0.51 -14.39 -8.44
CA ASP A 162 -0.13 -15.50 -7.56
C ASP A 162 -1.13 -15.61 -6.38
N LYS A 163 -0.84 -16.49 -5.42
CA LYS A 163 -1.66 -16.70 -4.23
C LYS A 163 -1.86 -15.41 -3.43
N VAL A 164 -0.81 -14.61 -3.23
CA VAL A 164 -0.86 -13.35 -2.46
C VAL A 164 -1.64 -12.28 -3.20
N LEU A 165 -1.36 -12.10 -4.50
CA LEU A 165 -2.07 -11.15 -5.33
C LEU A 165 -3.53 -11.54 -5.59
N SER A 166 -3.88 -12.83 -5.42
CA SER A 166 -5.25 -13.34 -5.52
C SER A 166 -6.07 -13.19 -4.23
N ILE A 167 -5.47 -12.71 -3.12
CA ILE A 167 -6.22 -12.30 -1.94
C ILE A 167 -7.13 -11.13 -2.32
N LYS A 168 -8.44 -11.36 -2.25
CA LYS A 168 -9.45 -10.39 -2.65
C LYS A 168 -10.07 -9.68 -1.46
N THR A 169 -10.09 -8.36 -1.52
CA THR A 169 -10.94 -7.56 -0.64
C THR A 169 -12.33 -7.38 -1.24
N ALA A 170 -13.31 -6.99 -0.42
CA ALA A 170 -14.65 -6.66 -0.93
C ALA A 170 -14.60 -5.53 -1.99
N TYR A 171 -13.65 -4.59 -1.87
CA TYR A 171 -13.43 -3.55 -2.88
C TYR A 171 -12.93 -4.11 -4.20
N GLU A 172 -11.98 -5.00 -4.15
CA GLU A 172 -11.41 -5.62 -5.35
C GLU A 172 -12.47 -6.42 -6.12
N GLN A 173 -13.26 -7.23 -5.43
CA GLN A 173 -14.33 -7.99 -6.06
C GLN A 173 -15.31 -7.06 -6.76
N MET A 174 -15.70 -5.95 -6.14
CA MET A 174 -16.59 -4.95 -6.75
C MET A 174 -16.02 -4.36 -8.06
N PHE A 175 -14.70 -4.16 -8.16
CA PHE A 175 -14.07 -3.65 -9.38
C PHE A 175 -13.98 -4.73 -10.46
N LEU A 176 -13.63 -5.95 -10.08
CA LEU A 176 -13.63 -7.10 -11.01
C LEU A 176 -15.01 -7.37 -11.59
N ASP A 177 -16.07 -7.27 -10.79
CA ASP A 177 -17.46 -7.41 -11.23
C ASP A 177 -17.87 -6.33 -12.26
N ARG A 178 -17.17 -5.21 -12.27
CA ARG A 178 -17.31 -4.12 -13.26
C ARG A 178 -16.39 -4.28 -14.48
N GLY A 179 -15.63 -5.37 -14.56
CA GLY A 179 -14.67 -5.62 -15.65
C GLY A 179 -13.46 -4.68 -15.63
N LEU A 180 -13.11 -4.10 -14.45
CA LEU A 180 -11.93 -3.23 -14.34
C LEU A 180 -10.69 -4.07 -14.08
N PRO A 181 -9.58 -3.81 -14.79
CA PRO A 181 -8.31 -4.48 -14.53
C PRO A 181 -7.74 -4.04 -13.19
N ILE A 182 -7.09 -4.97 -12.51
CA ILE A 182 -6.34 -4.70 -11.29
C ILE A 182 -4.85 -4.64 -11.63
N THR A 183 -4.23 -3.51 -11.31
CA THR A 183 -2.82 -3.28 -11.58
C THR A 183 -1.96 -3.63 -10.36
N TYR A 184 -0.69 -3.93 -10.62
CA TYR A 184 0.29 -4.18 -9.56
C TYR A 184 1.65 -3.57 -9.91
N THR A 185 2.26 -2.91 -8.94
CA THR A 185 3.61 -2.37 -9.05
C THR A 185 4.41 -2.72 -7.79
N ARG A 186 5.64 -3.26 -7.99
CA ARG A 186 6.57 -3.58 -6.90
C ARG A 186 7.91 -2.89 -7.14
N PHE A 187 8.35 -2.09 -6.18
CA PHE A 187 9.57 -1.31 -6.29
C PHE A 187 10.25 -1.14 -4.92
N THR A 188 11.51 -0.71 -4.93
CA THR A 188 12.29 -0.41 -3.72
C THR A 188 12.62 1.06 -3.65
N LEU A 189 12.91 1.55 -2.44
CA LEU A 189 13.51 2.85 -2.21
C LEU A 189 15.02 2.68 -2.01
N ASP A 190 15.79 3.57 -2.60
CA ASP A 190 17.22 3.68 -2.38
C ASP A 190 17.48 4.83 -1.39
N ASP A 191 18.36 4.62 -0.43
CA ASP A 191 18.70 5.61 0.60
C ASP A 191 19.32 6.90 0.03
N THR A 192 19.82 6.84 -1.22
CA THR A 192 20.44 7.98 -1.92
C THR A 192 19.46 8.83 -2.71
N VAL A 193 18.21 8.39 -2.85
CA VAL A 193 17.21 9.03 -3.71
C VAL A 193 16.66 10.29 -3.08
N ARG A 194 16.60 11.36 -3.88
CA ARG A 194 15.85 12.58 -3.56
C ARG A 194 14.42 12.43 -4.03
N PHE A 195 13.50 12.66 -3.10
CA PHE A 195 12.06 12.61 -3.38
C PHE A 195 11.52 14.02 -3.63
N ASP A 196 12.06 14.69 -4.67
CA ASP A 196 11.63 16.03 -5.04
C ASP A 196 10.22 16.01 -5.63
N TRP A 197 9.41 17.00 -5.24
CA TRP A 197 8.09 17.17 -5.83
C TRP A 197 8.20 17.58 -7.29
N PHE A 198 7.31 17.05 -8.12
CA PHE A 198 7.12 17.46 -9.50
C PHE A 198 5.64 17.61 -9.83
N ASP A 199 5.33 18.52 -10.74
CA ASP A 199 4.01 18.60 -11.33
C ASP A 199 3.91 17.57 -12.44
N TRP A 200 2.93 16.70 -12.35
CA TRP A 200 2.64 15.70 -13.35
C TRP A 200 1.57 16.25 -14.29
N GLU A 201 1.99 16.63 -15.48
CA GLU A 201 1.09 17.00 -16.56
C GLU A 201 0.52 15.73 -17.18
N GLU A 202 -0.79 15.62 -17.11
CA GLU A 202 -1.54 14.55 -17.74
C GLU A 202 -1.74 14.89 -19.22
N ASP A 203 -1.49 13.95 -20.13
CA ASP A 203 -1.95 14.07 -21.50
C ASP A 203 -3.48 14.03 -21.59
N ASP A 204 -4.07 14.39 -22.73
CA ASP A 204 -5.53 14.47 -22.88
C ASP A 204 -6.20 13.11 -22.75
N LYS A 205 -5.50 12.02 -23.07
CA LYS A 205 -5.98 10.64 -22.89
C LYS A 205 -6.07 10.27 -21.41
N LEU A 206 -5.05 10.63 -20.61
CA LEU A 206 -5.04 10.42 -19.18
C LEU A 206 -6.10 11.26 -18.45
N LYS A 207 -6.36 12.48 -18.93
CA LYS A 207 -7.46 13.30 -18.40
C LYS A 207 -8.82 12.65 -18.64
N CYS A 208 -9.07 12.12 -19.84
CA CYS A 208 -10.30 11.41 -20.16
C CYS A 208 -10.48 10.17 -19.30
N GLU A 209 -9.43 9.36 -19.09
CA GLU A 209 -9.48 8.21 -18.20
C GLU A 209 -9.78 8.60 -16.76
N LYS A 210 -9.21 9.70 -16.28
CA LYS A 210 -9.46 10.25 -14.94
C LYS A 210 -10.93 10.64 -14.76
N ASP A 211 -11.51 11.34 -15.74
CA ASP A 211 -12.92 11.73 -15.69
C ASP A 211 -13.84 10.50 -15.68
N CYS A 212 -13.49 9.46 -16.44
CA CYS A 212 -14.18 8.18 -16.40
C CYS A 212 -14.06 7.48 -15.04
N GLU A 213 -12.88 7.50 -14.40
CA GLU A 213 -12.70 6.95 -13.05
C GLU A 213 -13.51 7.74 -12.01
N GLU A 214 -13.55 9.08 -12.08
CA GLU A 214 -14.38 9.90 -11.19
C GLU A 214 -15.87 9.55 -11.32
N ALA A 215 -16.35 9.35 -12.55
CA ALA A 215 -17.74 8.96 -12.79
C ALA A 215 -18.08 7.57 -12.25
N ARG A 216 -17.15 6.63 -12.29
CA ARG A 216 -17.33 5.27 -11.76
C ARG A 216 -17.31 5.18 -10.24
N ARG A 217 -16.75 6.20 -9.54
CA ARG A 217 -16.64 6.26 -8.08
C ARG A 217 -17.81 6.99 -7.41
N ARG A 218 -18.65 7.68 -8.18
CA ARG A 218 -19.90 8.32 -7.75
C ARG A 218 -21.05 7.31 -7.80
#